data_cde0e8b193a833bc896cfdabf7dd463c
#
_entry.id   cde0e8b193a833bc896cfdabf7dd463c
#
_cell.length_a   1.000
_cell.length_b   1.000
_cell.length_c   1.000
_cell.angle_alpha   90.00
_cell.angle_beta   90.00
_cell.angle_gamma   90.00
#
_symmetry.space_group_name_H-M   'P 1'
#
loop_
_entity.id
_entity.type
_entity.pdbx_description
1 polymer ?
#
loop_
_entity_poly.entity_id
_entity_poly.type
_entity_poly.pdbx_seq_one_letter_code
_entity_poly.pdbx_strand_id
1 'polypeptide(L)'
;MLTKEDISRISGVDLHLLDGYKKIVELSGEEVDALPSGLNFLALSLQNCPSLTELPEDLPVQYLSIMGCPNLKRLPENMKLAALYLFGSDIEAIPEKSTCFSILVLIECAHIKRLPACCKVITKDFTIEDCPNLASLSELEVVHGDFNLRNTRVTSLPEHLKVGGNLWIFDTPMETLPAHIRVGKDIILGGCKNLKSLPDGLMVNGDLDLSETSVRELPKGLIVKGNLILTDTPVSSLPENLIVGGEVVAADNVLHDVTINHEVPDNLTERIWEESGYIYANEQLYRIMAKEERHYKVIAPSLDVYFILYGSDNLVEQSILCLVPDNNPKSHAFGIGKSVSEACIDLILKTADSL
;
A
#
# COMPACT_ATOMS: atom_id res chain seq x y z
N MET A 1 21.35 -26.69 15.14
CA MET A 1 21.33 -25.20 15.29
C MET A 1 22.58 -24.65 14.64
N LEU A 2 22.43 -23.79 13.65
CA LEU A 2 23.55 -23.16 12.96
C LEU A 2 24.37 -22.28 13.90
N THR A 3 25.68 -22.24 13.69
CA THR A 3 26.58 -21.25 14.30
C THR A 3 26.68 -20.00 13.42
N LYS A 4 27.29 -18.93 13.92
CA LYS A 4 27.60 -17.76 13.07
C LYS A 4 28.54 -18.10 11.92
N GLU A 5 29.50 -19.03 12.17
CA GLU A 5 30.41 -19.55 11.14
C GLU A 5 29.64 -20.30 10.03
N ASP A 6 28.63 -21.10 10.39
CA ASP A 6 27.79 -21.78 9.42
C ASP A 6 27.00 -20.76 8.59
N ILE A 7 26.42 -19.74 9.21
CA ILE A 7 25.72 -18.65 8.49
C ILE A 7 26.67 -17.93 7.54
N SER A 8 27.88 -17.60 8.00
CA SER A 8 28.89 -16.99 7.14
C SER A 8 29.23 -17.87 5.92
N ARG A 9 29.39 -19.16 6.12
CA ARG A 9 29.66 -20.13 5.06
C ARG A 9 28.50 -20.25 4.06
N ILE A 10 27.25 -20.36 4.56
CA ILE A 10 26.06 -20.54 3.72
C ILE A 10 25.74 -19.27 2.96
N SER A 11 25.76 -18.12 3.62
CA SER A 11 25.39 -16.84 3.00
C SER A 11 26.49 -16.18 2.20
N GLY A 12 27.74 -16.64 2.36
CA GLY A 12 28.92 -15.96 1.79
C GLY A 12 29.24 -14.60 2.42
N VAL A 13 28.58 -14.24 3.52
CA VAL A 13 28.84 -12.98 4.25
C VAL A 13 29.95 -13.24 5.28
N ASP A 14 30.99 -12.39 5.27
CA ASP A 14 32.08 -12.49 6.23
C ASP A 14 31.60 -12.45 7.69
N LEU A 15 32.14 -13.35 8.52
CA LEU A 15 31.71 -13.53 9.92
C LEU A 15 31.68 -12.21 10.73
N HIS A 16 32.71 -11.36 10.57
CA HIS A 16 32.79 -10.06 11.26
C HIS A 16 31.73 -9.05 10.78
N LEU A 17 31.08 -9.32 9.66
CA LEU A 17 30.02 -8.48 9.09
C LEU A 17 28.62 -8.95 9.52
N LEU A 18 28.49 -10.16 10.09
CA LEU A 18 27.21 -10.67 10.58
C LEU A 18 26.68 -9.92 11.81
N ASP A 19 27.54 -9.20 12.52
CA ASP A 19 27.15 -8.31 13.63
C ASP A 19 26.90 -6.86 13.15
N GLY A 20 26.97 -6.61 11.83
CA GLY A 20 26.80 -5.27 11.24
C GLY A 20 25.37 -5.01 10.80
N TYR A 21 24.68 -4.06 11.41
CA TYR A 21 23.28 -3.64 11.19
C TYR A 21 22.89 -3.34 9.73
N LYS A 22 23.81 -3.31 8.78
CA LYS A 22 23.55 -2.93 7.38
C LYS A 22 23.68 -4.10 6.38
N LYS A 23 23.57 -5.36 6.81
CA LYS A 23 23.76 -6.50 5.92
C LYS A 23 22.43 -7.17 5.53
N ILE A 24 22.40 -7.58 4.29
CA ILE A 24 21.39 -8.49 3.73
C ILE A 24 22.00 -9.88 3.80
N VAL A 25 21.30 -10.81 4.41
CA VAL A 25 21.72 -12.22 4.53
C VAL A 25 20.68 -13.09 3.84
N GLU A 26 21.15 -13.92 2.95
CA GLU A 26 20.33 -14.93 2.27
C GLU A 26 20.77 -16.32 2.75
N LEU A 27 19.81 -17.10 3.23
CA LEU A 27 20.02 -18.48 3.66
C LEU A 27 19.10 -19.41 2.88
N SER A 28 19.63 -20.53 2.45
CA SER A 28 18.86 -21.52 1.72
C SER A 28 19.37 -22.94 1.97
N GLY A 29 18.48 -23.92 1.80
CA GLY A 29 18.80 -25.34 1.82
C GLY A 29 18.42 -26.06 3.10
N GLU A 30 18.59 -27.39 3.05
CA GLU A 30 18.19 -28.33 4.10
C GLU A 30 19.02 -28.19 5.39
N GLU A 31 20.22 -27.64 5.30
CA GLU A 31 21.12 -27.44 6.45
C GLU A 31 20.69 -26.28 7.35
N VAL A 32 19.75 -25.42 6.89
CA VAL A 32 19.19 -24.33 7.69
C VAL A 32 18.08 -24.91 8.57
N ASP A 33 18.43 -25.40 9.75
CA ASP A 33 17.50 -26.02 10.71
C ASP A 33 17.02 -25.05 11.80
N ALA A 34 17.89 -24.18 12.27
CA ALA A 34 17.56 -23.15 13.27
C ALA A 34 18.60 -22.02 13.21
N LEU A 35 18.15 -20.79 13.46
CA LEU A 35 19.04 -19.64 13.56
C LEU A 35 19.49 -19.42 15.02
N PRO A 36 20.75 -19.03 15.27
CA PRO A 36 21.20 -18.69 16.61
C PRO A 36 20.61 -17.34 17.05
N SER A 37 20.50 -17.12 18.35
CA SER A 37 20.20 -15.82 18.93
C SER A 37 21.35 -14.82 18.74
N GLY A 38 21.04 -13.52 18.90
CA GLY A 38 22.04 -12.45 18.85
C GLY A 38 22.58 -12.15 17.45
N LEU A 39 21.87 -12.55 16.39
CA LEU A 39 22.12 -12.09 15.04
C LEU A 39 21.63 -10.63 14.89
N ASN A 40 22.27 -9.87 14.02
CA ASN A 40 21.89 -8.48 13.77
C ASN A 40 22.03 -8.16 12.29
N PHE A 41 20.92 -8.30 11.55
CA PHE A 41 20.85 -8.05 10.11
C PHE A 41 19.89 -6.91 9.80
N LEU A 42 20.14 -6.19 8.71
CA LEU A 42 19.12 -5.30 8.15
C LEU A 42 18.00 -6.09 7.47
N ALA A 43 18.39 -7.09 6.69
CA ALA A 43 17.47 -7.94 5.95
C ALA A 43 17.88 -9.41 6.03
N LEU A 44 16.87 -10.28 6.13
CA LEU A 44 17.03 -11.73 6.07
C LEU A 44 16.09 -12.30 5.00
N SER A 45 16.65 -13.06 4.08
CA SER A 45 15.93 -13.87 3.11
C SER A 45 16.14 -15.35 3.41
N LEU A 46 15.05 -16.08 3.61
CA LEU A 46 15.02 -17.53 3.82
C LEU A 46 14.36 -18.18 2.62
N GLN A 47 15.11 -19.04 1.93
CA GLN A 47 14.63 -19.67 0.71
C GLN A 47 14.83 -21.19 0.75
N ASN A 48 13.73 -21.93 0.55
CA ASN A 48 13.79 -23.39 0.50
C ASN A 48 14.51 -24.00 1.71
N CYS A 49 14.11 -23.60 2.94
CA CYS A 49 14.64 -24.11 4.20
C CYS A 49 13.64 -25.08 4.85
N PRO A 50 13.54 -26.35 4.35
CA PRO A 50 12.54 -27.28 4.85
C PRO A 50 12.79 -27.76 6.27
N SER A 51 14.03 -27.68 6.75
CA SER A 51 14.38 -28.07 8.13
C SER A 51 14.12 -26.98 9.16
N LEU A 52 13.87 -25.74 8.74
CA LEU A 52 13.65 -24.61 9.63
C LEU A 52 12.24 -24.66 10.22
N THR A 53 12.13 -24.69 11.55
CA THR A 53 10.85 -24.79 12.27
C THR A 53 10.52 -23.53 13.06
N GLU A 54 11.52 -22.74 13.45
CA GLU A 54 11.33 -21.55 14.27
C GLU A 54 12.38 -20.47 13.97
N LEU A 55 12.06 -19.23 14.27
CA LEU A 55 12.97 -18.08 14.25
C LEU A 55 13.22 -17.61 15.70
N PRO A 56 14.41 -17.04 16.00
CA PRO A 56 14.69 -16.48 17.31
C PRO A 56 13.73 -15.36 17.68
N GLU A 57 13.22 -15.31 18.90
CA GLU A 57 12.30 -14.27 19.39
C GLU A 57 12.93 -12.86 19.39
N ASP A 58 14.24 -12.79 19.45
CA ASP A 58 15.04 -11.56 19.46
C ASP A 58 15.65 -11.20 18.10
N LEU A 59 15.10 -11.75 16.99
CA LEU A 59 15.62 -11.53 15.66
C LEU A 59 15.45 -10.05 15.21
N PRO A 60 16.50 -9.23 15.18
CA PRO A 60 16.43 -7.81 14.96
C PRO A 60 16.56 -7.46 13.45
N VAL A 61 15.61 -7.91 12.65
CA VAL A 61 15.58 -7.61 11.20
C VAL A 61 14.50 -6.56 10.87
N GLN A 62 14.77 -5.69 9.90
CA GLN A 62 13.78 -4.75 9.37
C GLN A 62 13.07 -5.29 8.14
N TYR A 63 13.72 -6.15 7.36
CA TYR A 63 13.20 -6.74 6.13
C TYR A 63 13.29 -8.26 6.24
N LEU A 64 12.16 -8.94 6.20
CA LEU A 64 12.09 -10.39 6.27
C LEU A 64 11.40 -10.94 5.03
N SER A 65 12.07 -11.82 4.31
CA SER A 65 11.51 -12.59 3.20
C SER A 65 11.57 -14.08 3.50
N ILE A 66 10.44 -14.77 3.35
CA ILE A 66 10.33 -16.23 3.56
C ILE A 66 9.69 -16.84 2.32
N MET A 67 10.38 -17.80 1.72
CA MET A 67 9.90 -18.53 0.56
C MET A 67 10.27 -20.02 0.67
N GLY A 68 9.28 -20.91 0.51
CA GLY A 68 9.53 -22.35 0.48
C GLY A 68 10.07 -22.92 1.80
N CYS A 69 9.61 -22.44 2.95
CA CYS A 69 9.95 -22.92 4.29
C CYS A 69 8.73 -23.63 4.94
N PRO A 70 8.38 -24.86 4.52
CA PRO A 70 7.08 -25.47 4.83
C PRO A 70 6.89 -25.84 6.32
N ASN A 71 7.97 -25.96 7.08
CA ASN A 71 7.90 -26.31 8.50
C ASN A 71 7.96 -25.08 9.43
N LEU A 72 8.21 -23.88 8.88
CA LEU A 72 8.14 -22.63 9.64
C LEU A 72 6.68 -22.14 9.68
N LYS A 73 5.99 -22.39 10.81
CA LYS A 73 4.56 -22.11 10.98
C LYS A 73 4.26 -20.77 11.66
N ARG A 74 5.24 -20.21 12.36
CA ARG A 74 5.07 -19.02 13.19
C ARG A 74 6.21 -18.03 13.02
N LEU A 75 5.87 -16.76 13.15
CA LEU A 75 6.83 -15.65 13.28
C LEU A 75 6.96 -15.26 14.75
N PRO A 76 8.12 -14.73 15.18
CA PRO A 76 8.31 -14.17 16.51
C PRO A 76 7.31 -13.07 16.85
N GLU A 77 6.82 -13.03 18.10
CA GLU A 77 5.71 -12.16 18.54
C GLU A 77 6.02 -10.66 18.53
N ASN A 78 7.28 -10.27 18.68
CA ASN A 78 7.66 -8.87 18.89
C ASN A 78 8.54 -8.31 17.75
N MET A 79 8.33 -8.75 16.53
CA MET A 79 9.13 -8.30 15.38
C MET A 79 8.89 -6.83 15.05
N LYS A 80 9.98 -6.12 14.75
CA LYS A 80 9.96 -4.72 14.30
C LYS A 80 10.31 -4.66 12.81
N LEU A 81 9.38 -5.06 11.96
CA LEU A 81 9.59 -5.15 10.52
C LEU A 81 9.15 -3.86 9.82
N ALA A 82 10.00 -3.35 8.94
CA ALA A 82 9.62 -2.37 7.92
C ALA A 82 8.95 -3.06 6.73
N ALA A 83 9.40 -4.27 6.35
CA ALA A 83 8.76 -5.05 5.31
C ALA A 83 8.74 -6.54 5.64
N LEU A 84 7.62 -7.18 5.27
CA LEU A 84 7.42 -8.63 5.35
C LEU A 84 6.99 -9.15 3.98
N TYR A 85 7.73 -10.15 3.48
CA TYR A 85 7.45 -10.85 2.24
C TYR A 85 7.26 -12.33 2.54
N LEU A 86 6.08 -12.87 2.30
CA LEU A 86 5.76 -14.29 2.44
C LEU A 86 5.35 -14.85 1.08
N PHE A 87 6.08 -15.84 0.58
CA PHE A 87 5.83 -16.50 -0.70
C PHE A 87 5.70 -18.01 -0.50
N GLY A 88 4.56 -18.59 -0.86
CA GLY A 88 4.30 -20.01 -0.68
C GLY A 88 4.57 -20.45 0.75
N SER A 89 4.14 -19.64 1.72
CA SER A 89 4.49 -19.79 3.13
C SER A 89 3.37 -20.46 3.91
N ASP A 90 3.77 -21.39 4.77
CA ASP A 90 2.87 -22.08 5.71
C ASP A 90 2.70 -21.33 7.05
N ILE A 91 3.13 -20.07 7.13
CA ILE A 91 2.89 -19.22 8.28
C ILE A 91 1.38 -19.10 8.54
N GLU A 92 0.96 -19.43 9.76
CA GLU A 92 -0.47 -19.51 10.14
C GLU A 92 -1.07 -18.14 10.45
N ALA A 93 -0.27 -17.20 10.95
CA ALA A 93 -0.69 -15.84 11.28
C ALA A 93 0.48 -14.87 11.33
N ILE A 94 0.21 -13.60 11.02
CA ILE A 94 1.11 -12.48 11.34
C ILE A 94 0.89 -12.12 12.81
N PRO A 95 1.96 -11.99 13.63
CA PRO A 95 1.83 -11.73 15.05
C PRO A 95 1.17 -10.40 15.37
N GLU A 96 0.28 -10.38 16.37
CA GLU A 96 -0.50 -9.20 16.78
C GLU A 96 0.36 -8.04 17.33
N LYS A 97 1.54 -8.34 17.87
CA LYS A 97 2.45 -7.36 18.45
C LYS A 97 3.52 -6.85 17.50
N SER A 98 3.47 -7.27 16.25
CA SER A 98 4.37 -6.74 15.22
C SER A 98 4.14 -5.23 15.03
N THR A 99 5.17 -4.51 14.57
CA THR A 99 5.02 -3.09 14.22
C THR A 99 4.31 -2.91 12.89
N CYS A 100 3.84 -1.69 12.62
CA CYS A 100 3.27 -1.34 11.33
C CYS A 100 4.27 -1.57 10.20
N PHE A 101 3.83 -2.21 9.13
CA PHE A 101 4.64 -2.48 7.95
C PHE A 101 4.66 -1.28 7.00
N SER A 102 5.82 -1.01 6.40
CA SER A 102 5.86 -0.16 5.21
C SER A 102 5.39 -0.94 3.98
N ILE A 103 5.87 -2.17 3.83
CA ILE A 103 5.49 -3.07 2.73
C ILE A 103 5.04 -4.39 3.34
N LEU A 104 3.91 -4.90 2.87
CA LEU A 104 3.44 -6.24 3.19
C LEU A 104 3.09 -6.98 1.89
N VAL A 105 3.73 -8.12 1.67
CA VAL A 105 3.49 -8.98 0.51
C VAL A 105 3.16 -10.39 0.99
N LEU A 106 1.97 -10.85 0.67
CA LEU A 106 1.46 -12.19 0.97
C LEU A 106 1.06 -12.86 -0.34
N ILE A 107 1.86 -13.80 -0.81
CA ILE A 107 1.60 -14.55 -2.05
C ILE A 107 1.58 -16.05 -1.74
N GLU A 108 0.53 -16.75 -2.18
CA GLU A 108 0.35 -18.19 -1.94
C GLU A 108 0.36 -18.57 -0.44
N CYS A 109 -0.17 -17.69 0.41
CA CYS A 109 -0.20 -17.89 1.87
C CYS A 109 -1.52 -18.53 2.30
N ALA A 110 -1.63 -19.86 2.13
CA ALA A 110 -2.88 -20.59 2.33
C ALA A 110 -3.39 -20.61 3.79
N HIS A 111 -2.55 -20.36 4.79
CA HIS A 111 -2.92 -20.48 6.19
C HIS A 111 -3.34 -19.16 6.85
N ILE A 112 -3.02 -18.01 6.25
CA ILE A 112 -3.41 -16.70 6.77
C ILE A 112 -4.90 -16.46 6.52
N LYS A 113 -5.66 -16.26 7.60
CA LYS A 113 -7.12 -16.09 7.56
C LYS A 113 -7.58 -14.65 7.78
N ARG A 114 -6.80 -13.85 8.48
CA ARG A 114 -7.06 -12.45 8.80
C ARG A 114 -5.76 -11.68 8.99
N LEU A 115 -5.84 -10.37 8.88
CA LEU A 115 -4.76 -9.46 9.25
C LEU A 115 -4.87 -9.08 10.73
N PRO A 116 -3.74 -8.94 11.45
CA PRO A 116 -3.74 -8.41 12.81
C PRO A 116 -3.91 -6.88 12.83
N ALA A 117 -4.24 -6.34 14.00
CA ALA A 117 -4.44 -4.89 14.19
C ALA A 117 -3.21 -4.03 13.83
N CYS A 118 -2.00 -4.60 13.85
CA CYS A 118 -0.79 -3.91 13.39
C CYS A 118 -0.80 -3.59 11.88
N CYS A 119 -1.63 -4.28 11.08
CA CYS A 119 -1.81 -4.02 9.65
C CYS A 119 -2.85 -2.92 9.34
N LYS A 120 -3.23 -2.11 10.34
CA LYS A 120 -4.19 -1.01 10.18
C LYS A 120 -3.72 0.04 9.17
N VAL A 121 -2.43 0.32 9.14
CA VAL A 121 -1.79 1.27 8.23
C VAL A 121 -0.59 0.61 7.57
N ILE A 122 -0.58 0.55 6.25
CA ILE A 122 0.56 0.14 5.42
C ILE A 122 1.11 1.40 4.77
N THR A 123 2.38 1.73 5.03
CA THR A 123 2.92 3.05 4.64
C THR A 123 3.49 3.12 3.23
N LYS A 124 3.52 1.99 2.52
CA LYS A 124 3.81 1.89 1.08
C LYS A 124 2.84 0.90 0.45
N ASP A 125 3.35 -0.11 -0.25
CA ASP A 125 2.55 -1.02 -1.04
C ASP A 125 2.08 -2.24 -0.23
N PHE A 126 0.89 -2.71 -0.56
CA PHE A 126 0.29 -3.89 0.00
C PHE A 126 -0.14 -4.85 -1.09
N THR A 127 0.40 -6.06 -1.08
CA THR A 127 0.06 -7.11 -2.05
C THR A 127 -0.43 -8.36 -1.34
N ILE A 128 -1.58 -8.85 -1.77
CA ILE A 128 -2.18 -10.12 -1.32
C ILE A 128 -2.62 -10.88 -2.56
N GLU A 129 -1.96 -11.99 -2.86
CA GLU A 129 -2.30 -12.83 -4.00
C GLU A 129 -2.37 -14.31 -3.60
N ASP A 130 -3.30 -15.03 -4.20
CA ASP A 130 -3.45 -16.48 -4.02
C ASP A 130 -3.51 -16.91 -2.54
N CYS A 131 -4.22 -16.12 -1.72
CA CYS A 131 -4.45 -16.38 -0.29
C CYS A 131 -5.88 -16.89 -0.04
N PRO A 132 -6.19 -18.17 -0.31
CA PRO A 132 -7.56 -18.66 -0.43
C PRO A 132 -8.35 -18.73 0.88
N ASN A 133 -7.69 -18.54 2.02
CA ASN A 133 -8.36 -18.53 3.33
C ASN A 133 -8.48 -17.13 3.94
N LEU A 134 -7.88 -16.12 3.31
CA LEU A 134 -8.05 -14.74 3.75
C LEU A 134 -9.44 -14.23 3.30
N ALA A 135 -10.31 -13.97 4.26
CA ALA A 135 -11.70 -13.56 4.02
C ALA A 135 -12.04 -12.16 4.53
N SER A 136 -11.17 -11.52 5.29
CA SER A 136 -11.45 -10.22 5.89
C SER A 136 -10.21 -9.34 5.97
N LEU A 137 -10.41 -8.06 5.69
CA LEU A 137 -9.46 -6.98 5.83
C LEU A 137 -9.95 -5.93 6.84
N SER A 138 -10.79 -6.32 7.79
CA SER A 138 -11.52 -5.41 8.70
C SER A 138 -10.65 -4.44 9.47
N GLU A 139 -9.41 -4.80 9.73
CA GLU A 139 -8.46 -3.95 10.46
C GLU A 139 -7.76 -2.90 9.58
N LEU A 140 -7.79 -3.06 8.24
CA LEU A 140 -7.09 -2.17 7.31
C LEU A 140 -7.84 -0.83 7.17
N GLU A 141 -7.17 0.28 7.39
CA GLU A 141 -7.71 1.62 7.21
C GLU A 141 -7.02 2.39 6.09
N VAL A 142 -5.70 2.23 5.97
CA VAL A 142 -4.90 3.01 5.03
C VAL A 142 -3.81 2.17 4.38
N VAL A 143 -3.69 2.28 3.06
CA VAL A 143 -2.51 1.91 2.28
C VAL A 143 -2.02 3.16 1.57
N HIS A 144 -0.82 3.64 1.90
CA HIS A 144 -0.32 4.88 1.30
C HIS A 144 0.15 4.72 -0.15
N GLY A 145 0.62 3.53 -0.53
CA GLY A 145 1.01 3.17 -1.89
C GLY A 145 -0.10 2.44 -2.65
N ASP A 146 0.31 1.49 -3.47
CA ASP A 146 -0.59 0.63 -4.24
C ASP A 146 -1.12 -0.52 -3.37
N PHE A 147 -2.39 -0.89 -3.61
CA PHE A 147 -3.02 -2.05 -2.99
C PHE A 147 -3.45 -3.05 -4.05
N ASN A 148 -2.80 -4.21 -4.06
CA ASN A 148 -3.12 -5.33 -4.93
C ASN A 148 -3.77 -6.46 -4.13
N LEU A 149 -4.97 -6.87 -4.54
CA LEU A 149 -5.75 -7.96 -3.95
C LEU A 149 -6.21 -8.92 -5.05
N ARG A 150 -5.67 -10.12 -5.07
CA ARG A 150 -5.99 -11.10 -6.10
C ARG A 150 -6.28 -12.49 -5.53
N ASN A 151 -7.26 -13.17 -6.12
CA ASN A 151 -7.61 -14.57 -5.83
C ASN A 151 -7.66 -14.89 -4.33
N THR A 152 -8.50 -14.15 -3.60
CA THR A 152 -8.77 -14.32 -2.16
C THR A 152 -10.25 -14.59 -1.92
N ARG A 153 -10.66 -14.73 -0.66
CA ARG A 153 -12.09 -14.83 -0.28
C ARG A 153 -12.67 -13.53 0.26
N VAL A 154 -12.00 -12.42 0.06
CA VAL A 154 -12.48 -11.11 0.51
C VAL A 154 -13.70 -10.71 -0.32
N THR A 155 -14.83 -10.49 0.35
CA THR A 155 -16.11 -10.09 -0.30
C THR A 155 -16.38 -8.59 -0.20
N SER A 156 -15.70 -7.89 0.70
CA SER A 156 -15.86 -6.45 0.90
C SER A 156 -14.57 -5.82 1.45
N LEU A 157 -14.35 -4.57 1.12
CA LEU A 157 -13.30 -3.74 1.73
C LEU A 157 -13.83 -3.00 2.97
N PRO A 158 -12.96 -2.56 3.88
CA PRO A 158 -13.35 -1.70 5.00
C PRO A 158 -14.01 -0.39 4.55
N GLU A 159 -15.05 0.06 5.26
CA GLU A 159 -15.92 1.18 4.84
C GLU A 159 -15.17 2.51 4.58
N HIS A 160 -14.11 2.75 5.32
CA HIS A 160 -13.33 3.99 5.21
C HIS A 160 -11.92 3.76 4.68
N LEU A 161 -11.71 2.68 3.91
CA LEU A 161 -10.41 2.38 3.35
C LEU A 161 -9.92 3.51 2.45
N LYS A 162 -8.66 3.88 2.64
CA LYS A 162 -7.93 4.86 1.83
C LYS A 162 -6.73 4.19 1.18
N VAL A 163 -6.59 4.36 -0.13
CA VAL A 163 -5.47 3.89 -0.92
C VAL A 163 -4.85 5.09 -1.62
N GLY A 164 -3.60 5.40 -1.33
CA GLY A 164 -2.91 6.57 -1.91
C GLY A 164 -2.49 6.36 -3.36
N GLY A 165 -2.19 5.14 -3.76
CA GLY A 165 -1.85 4.73 -5.12
C GLY A 165 -3.02 4.10 -5.87
N ASN A 166 -2.73 3.04 -6.60
CA ASN A 166 -3.70 2.24 -7.35
C ASN A 166 -4.39 1.21 -6.44
N LEU A 167 -5.65 0.93 -6.74
CA LEU A 167 -6.40 -0.19 -6.16
C LEU A 167 -6.63 -1.23 -7.26
N TRP A 168 -5.95 -2.35 -7.14
CA TRP A 168 -6.08 -3.49 -8.05
C TRP A 168 -6.72 -4.66 -7.35
N ILE A 169 -7.92 -5.06 -7.81
CA ILE A 169 -8.65 -6.21 -7.28
C ILE A 169 -9.02 -7.12 -8.43
N PHE A 170 -8.48 -8.34 -8.42
CA PHE A 170 -8.70 -9.32 -9.47
C PHE A 170 -9.22 -10.64 -8.90
N ASP A 171 -10.12 -11.28 -9.62
CA ASP A 171 -10.57 -12.65 -9.34
C ASP A 171 -10.97 -12.86 -7.87
N THR A 172 -11.59 -11.85 -7.25
CA THR A 172 -12.15 -11.93 -5.89
C THR A 172 -13.67 -12.00 -5.90
N PRO A 173 -14.31 -12.60 -4.87
CA PRO A 173 -15.76 -12.60 -4.74
C PRO A 173 -16.32 -11.26 -4.24
N MET A 174 -15.67 -10.15 -4.55
CA MET A 174 -16.10 -8.80 -4.18
C MET A 174 -17.52 -8.54 -4.68
N GLU A 175 -18.41 -8.08 -3.80
CA GLU A 175 -19.82 -7.83 -4.14
C GLU A 175 -20.11 -6.35 -4.40
N THR A 176 -19.43 -5.46 -3.69
CA THR A 176 -19.54 -3.99 -3.81
C THR A 176 -18.30 -3.30 -3.29
N LEU A 177 -18.06 -2.06 -3.72
CA LEU A 177 -17.10 -1.15 -3.08
C LEU A 177 -17.75 -0.38 -1.94
N PRO A 178 -17.00 -0.02 -0.88
CA PRO A 178 -17.51 0.84 0.19
C PRO A 178 -17.93 2.23 -0.30
N ALA A 179 -18.97 2.81 0.30
CA ALA A 179 -19.49 4.13 -0.09
C ALA A 179 -18.45 5.26 0.07
N HIS A 180 -17.55 5.11 1.05
CA HIS A 180 -16.55 6.14 1.38
C HIS A 180 -15.12 5.75 0.98
N ILE A 181 -14.97 4.80 0.03
CA ILE A 181 -13.65 4.44 -0.47
C ILE A 181 -12.95 5.65 -1.10
N ARG A 182 -11.64 5.75 -0.88
CA ARG A 182 -10.80 6.78 -1.49
C ARG A 182 -9.59 6.13 -2.13
N VAL A 183 -9.39 6.37 -3.43
CA VAL A 183 -8.26 5.84 -4.19
C VAL A 183 -7.58 6.99 -4.94
N GLY A 184 -6.27 7.07 -4.81
CA GLY A 184 -5.48 8.16 -5.35
C GLY A 184 -5.32 8.12 -6.85
N LYS A 185 -5.34 6.92 -7.45
CA LYS A 185 -5.10 6.70 -8.88
C LYS A 185 -6.18 5.78 -9.49
N ASP A 186 -5.77 4.68 -10.08
CA ASP A 186 -6.64 3.76 -10.80
C ASP A 186 -7.43 2.85 -9.86
N ILE A 187 -8.63 2.46 -10.30
CA ILE A 187 -9.43 1.40 -9.71
C ILE A 187 -9.64 0.33 -10.77
N ILE A 188 -8.98 -0.82 -10.59
CA ILE A 188 -9.06 -1.95 -11.52
C ILE A 188 -9.73 -3.12 -10.80
N LEU A 189 -10.88 -3.57 -11.31
CA LEU A 189 -11.74 -4.59 -10.68
C LEU A 189 -11.96 -5.81 -11.60
N GLY A 190 -11.04 -6.05 -12.51
CA GLY A 190 -11.16 -7.08 -13.53
C GLY A 190 -11.43 -8.48 -12.97
N GLY A 191 -12.38 -9.21 -13.53
CA GLY A 191 -12.72 -10.58 -13.11
C GLY A 191 -13.48 -10.69 -11.78
N CYS A 192 -13.89 -9.60 -11.15
CA CYS A 192 -14.72 -9.59 -9.94
C CYS A 192 -16.19 -9.92 -10.29
N LYS A 193 -16.46 -11.18 -10.61
CA LYS A 193 -17.75 -11.63 -11.17
C LYS A 193 -18.96 -11.44 -10.25
N ASN A 194 -18.73 -11.24 -8.96
CA ASN A 194 -19.81 -10.98 -7.99
C ASN A 194 -20.10 -9.49 -7.81
N LEU A 195 -19.26 -8.60 -8.35
CA LEU A 195 -19.46 -7.15 -8.28
C LEU A 195 -20.65 -6.74 -9.15
N LYS A 196 -21.71 -6.25 -8.52
CA LYS A 196 -22.98 -5.90 -9.17
C LYS A 196 -23.24 -4.40 -9.25
N SER A 197 -22.63 -3.63 -8.37
CA SER A 197 -22.85 -2.19 -8.28
C SER A 197 -21.62 -1.49 -7.71
N LEU A 198 -21.56 -0.20 -8.00
CA LEU A 198 -20.59 0.74 -7.43
C LEU A 198 -21.34 1.79 -6.61
N PRO A 199 -20.69 2.44 -5.64
CA PRO A 199 -21.33 3.49 -4.85
C PRO A 199 -21.64 4.74 -5.67
N ASP A 200 -22.78 5.39 -5.40
CA ASP A 200 -23.14 6.67 -6.03
C ASP A 200 -22.10 7.75 -5.70
N GLY A 201 -21.81 8.60 -6.68
CA GLY A 201 -20.82 9.66 -6.55
C GLY A 201 -19.36 9.18 -6.50
N LEU A 202 -19.09 7.93 -6.92
CA LEU A 202 -17.73 7.43 -7.01
C LEU A 202 -16.88 8.34 -7.91
N MET A 203 -15.73 8.74 -7.40
CA MET A 203 -14.73 9.48 -8.16
C MET A 203 -13.46 8.65 -8.26
N VAL A 204 -12.98 8.47 -9.49
CA VAL A 204 -11.74 7.76 -9.82
C VAL A 204 -10.77 8.76 -10.42
N ASN A 205 -9.59 8.90 -9.81
CA ASN A 205 -8.60 9.88 -10.26
C ASN A 205 -7.77 9.42 -11.47
N GLY A 206 -7.77 8.13 -11.76
CA GLY A 206 -7.16 7.52 -12.93
C GLY A 206 -8.20 6.73 -13.73
N ASP A 207 -7.81 5.55 -14.19
CA ASP A 207 -8.66 4.64 -14.95
C ASP A 207 -9.61 3.86 -14.03
N LEU A 208 -10.80 3.56 -14.54
CA LEU A 208 -11.74 2.61 -13.95
C LEU A 208 -11.92 1.42 -14.87
N ASP A 209 -11.42 0.26 -14.48
CA ASP A 209 -11.62 -0.99 -15.21
C ASP A 209 -12.62 -1.90 -14.47
N LEU A 210 -13.74 -2.17 -15.12
CA LEU A 210 -14.81 -3.06 -14.66
C LEU A 210 -14.91 -4.32 -15.53
N SER A 211 -13.88 -4.65 -16.31
CA SER A 211 -13.90 -5.80 -17.22
C SER A 211 -14.28 -7.09 -16.52
N GLU A 212 -15.11 -7.91 -17.16
CA GLU A 212 -15.55 -9.20 -16.66
C GLU A 212 -16.27 -9.14 -15.29
N THR A 213 -16.86 -7.99 -14.93
CA THR A 213 -17.71 -7.88 -13.73
C THR A 213 -19.18 -8.11 -14.04
N SER A 214 -20.03 -8.20 -13.00
CA SER A 214 -21.48 -8.29 -13.16
C SER A 214 -22.22 -6.96 -13.00
N VAL A 215 -21.52 -5.85 -13.08
CA VAL A 215 -22.12 -4.51 -13.02
C VAL A 215 -23.04 -4.29 -14.22
N ARG A 216 -24.30 -3.94 -13.94
CA ARG A 216 -25.35 -3.71 -14.96
C ARG A 216 -25.61 -2.24 -15.21
N GLU A 217 -25.43 -1.43 -14.18
CA GLU A 217 -25.69 0.01 -14.21
C GLU A 217 -24.53 0.74 -13.55
N LEU A 218 -24.08 1.81 -14.17
CA LEU A 218 -23.08 2.69 -13.59
C LEU A 218 -23.73 3.62 -12.56
N PRO A 219 -23.05 3.97 -11.45
CA PRO A 219 -23.62 4.77 -10.38
C PRO A 219 -23.88 6.22 -10.84
N LYS A 220 -24.84 6.86 -10.18
CA LYS A 220 -25.11 8.28 -10.41
C LYS A 220 -23.93 9.12 -9.97
N GLY A 221 -23.60 10.13 -10.79
CA GLY A 221 -22.50 11.04 -10.48
C GLY A 221 -21.12 10.38 -10.53
N LEU A 222 -20.96 9.29 -11.30
CA LEU A 222 -19.66 8.69 -11.57
C LEU A 222 -18.77 9.68 -12.32
N ILE A 223 -17.57 9.87 -11.82
CA ILE A 223 -16.52 10.66 -12.45
C ILE A 223 -15.27 9.81 -12.58
N VAL A 224 -14.78 9.63 -13.79
CA VAL A 224 -13.53 8.94 -14.11
C VAL A 224 -12.62 9.94 -14.81
N LYS A 225 -11.47 10.26 -14.23
CA LYS A 225 -10.54 11.22 -14.89
C LYS A 225 -9.74 10.58 -16.00
N GLY A 226 -9.45 9.29 -15.92
CA GLY A 226 -8.82 8.47 -16.96
C GLY A 226 -9.85 7.79 -17.85
N ASN A 227 -9.54 6.56 -18.25
CA ASN A 227 -10.36 5.72 -19.10
C ASN A 227 -11.41 4.95 -18.29
N LEU A 228 -12.56 4.70 -18.91
CA LEU A 228 -13.59 3.79 -18.38
C LEU A 228 -13.65 2.53 -19.23
N ILE A 229 -13.32 1.37 -18.66
CA ILE A 229 -13.27 0.09 -19.37
C ILE A 229 -14.41 -0.80 -18.89
N LEU A 230 -15.30 -1.18 -19.82
CA LEU A 230 -16.51 -1.95 -19.61
C LEU A 230 -16.54 -3.25 -20.44
N THR A 231 -15.36 -3.76 -20.81
CA THR A 231 -15.24 -4.99 -21.62
C THR A 231 -15.87 -6.16 -20.89
N ASP A 232 -16.70 -6.94 -21.59
CA ASP A 232 -17.39 -8.13 -21.06
C ASP A 232 -18.20 -7.85 -19.78
N THR A 233 -18.78 -6.63 -19.68
CA THR A 233 -19.77 -6.29 -18.66
C THR A 233 -21.19 -6.37 -19.20
N PRO A 234 -22.20 -6.59 -18.36
CA PRO A 234 -23.62 -6.51 -18.77
C PRO A 234 -24.17 -5.07 -18.76
N VAL A 235 -23.33 -4.04 -18.72
CA VAL A 235 -23.76 -2.64 -18.86
C VAL A 235 -24.41 -2.46 -20.22
N SER A 236 -25.63 -1.90 -20.25
CA SER A 236 -26.41 -1.72 -21.47
C SER A 236 -26.65 -0.25 -21.82
N SER A 237 -26.36 0.67 -20.91
CA SER A 237 -26.51 2.10 -21.12
C SER A 237 -25.59 2.89 -20.18
N LEU A 238 -25.21 4.09 -20.60
CA LEU A 238 -24.42 5.02 -19.81
C LEU A 238 -25.33 6.08 -19.17
N PRO A 239 -25.05 6.55 -17.92
CA PRO A 239 -25.85 7.58 -17.28
C PRO A 239 -25.68 8.95 -17.97
N GLU A 240 -26.73 9.77 -17.99
CA GLU A 240 -26.73 11.08 -18.67
C GLU A 240 -25.65 12.06 -18.17
N ASN A 241 -25.24 11.94 -16.90
CA ASN A 241 -24.27 12.84 -16.26
C ASN A 241 -22.90 12.17 -16.04
N LEU A 242 -22.58 11.17 -16.84
CA LEU A 242 -21.28 10.51 -16.78
C LEU A 242 -20.17 11.48 -17.26
N ILE A 243 -19.11 11.59 -16.46
CA ILE A 243 -17.92 12.35 -16.80
C ILE A 243 -16.75 11.37 -16.94
N VAL A 244 -16.12 11.34 -18.11
CA VAL A 244 -14.93 10.52 -18.38
C VAL A 244 -13.91 11.39 -19.11
N GLY A 245 -12.75 11.63 -18.48
CA GLY A 245 -11.68 12.44 -19.06
C GLY A 245 -10.95 11.76 -20.21
N GLY A 246 -10.84 10.43 -20.15
CA GLY A 246 -10.23 9.58 -21.17
C GLY A 246 -11.24 8.93 -22.12
N GLU A 247 -10.91 7.74 -22.57
CA GLU A 247 -11.75 6.94 -23.47
C GLU A 247 -12.74 6.05 -22.71
N VAL A 248 -13.87 5.74 -23.36
CA VAL A 248 -14.81 4.71 -22.88
C VAL A 248 -14.68 3.50 -23.79
N VAL A 249 -14.27 2.37 -23.24
CA VAL A 249 -14.18 1.09 -23.93
C VAL A 249 -15.36 0.24 -23.50
N ALA A 250 -16.32 0.07 -24.38
CA ALA A 250 -17.53 -0.73 -24.15
C ALA A 250 -17.98 -1.43 -25.44
N ALA A 251 -18.98 -2.29 -25.36
CA ALA A 251 -19.59 -2.89 -26.53
C ALA A 251 -20.28 -1.80 -27.39
N ASP A 252 -20.27 -1.95 -28.71
CA ASP A 252 -20.79 -0.96 -29.67
C ASP A 252 -22.22 -0.51 -29.39
N ASN A 253 -23.06 -1.42 -28.91
CA ASN A 253 -24.47 -1.12 -28.57
C ASN A 253 -24.63 -0.22 -27.33
N VAL A 254 -23.60 -0.08 -26.50
CA VAL A 254 -23.58 0.79 -25.30
C VAL A 254 -23.21 2.22 -25.68
N LEU A 255 -22.35 2.38 -26.68
CA LEU A 255 -21.85 3.69 -27.14
C LEU A 255 -22.77 4.37 -28.18
N HIS A 256 -23.83 3.68 -28.62
CA HIS A 256 -24.73 4.21 -29.63
C HIS A 256 -25.55 5.39 -29.08
N ASP A 257 -25.51 6.53 -29.76
CA ASP A 257 -26.25 7.76 -29.43
C ASP A 257 -25.95 8.39 -28.06
N VAL A 258 -24.78 8.11 -27.46
CA VAL A 258 -24.37 8.69 -26.18
C VAL A 258 -23.34 9.80 -26.41
N THR A 259 -23.61 10.98 -25.83
CA THR A 259 -22.63 12.05 -25.72
C THR A 259 -21.94 11.95 -24.36
N ILE A 260 -20.64 11.63 -24.35
CA ILE A 260 -19.84 11.57 -23.13
C ILE A 260 -19.29 12.97 -22.84
N ASN A 261 -19.41 13.42 -21.60
CA ASN A 261 -18.77 14.65 -21.15
C ASN A 261 -17.31 14.34 -20.78
N HIS A 262 -16.38 14.87 -21.58
CA HIS A 262 -14.94 14.76 -21.35
C HIS A 262 -14.36 15.92 -20.52
N GLU A 263 -15.18 16.95 -20.20
CA GLU A 263 -14.72 18.06 -19.39
C GLU A 263 -14.79 17.70 -17.91
N VAL A 264 -13.66 17.28 -17.36
CA VAL A 264 -13.49 17.11 -15.90
C VAL A 264 -13.37 18.51 -15.31
N PRO A 265 -14.30 18.94 -14.42
CA PRO A 265 -14.21 20.26 -13.82
C PRO A 265 -12.90 20.46 -13.07
N ASP A 266 -12.22 21.59 -13.28
CA ASP A 266 -10.92 21.91 -12.67
C ASP A 266 -10.95 21.82 -11.14
N ASN A 267 -12.08 22.18 -10.50
CA ASN A 267 -12.27 22.08 -9.06
C ASN A 267 -12.35 20.65 -8.52
N LEU A 268 -12.43 19.63 -9.38
CA LEU A 268 -12.38 18.21 -9.03
C LEU A 268 -10.98 17.61 -9.19
N THR A 269 -10.05 18.33 -9.82
CA THR A 269 -8.69 17.84 -10.07
C THR A 269 -7.83 17.79 -8.82
N GLU A 270 -8.20 18.55 -7.76
CA GLU A 270 -7.40 18.67 -6.54
C GLU A 270 -8.29 18.65 -5.28
N ARG A 271 -9.13 17.61 -5.12
CA ARG A 271 -9.78 17.45 -3.81
C ARG A 271 -8.76 17.03 -2.79
N ILE A 272 -8.46 17.94 -1.89
CA ILE A 272 -7.83 17.65 -0.61
C ILE A 272 -8.84 16.85 0.20
N TRP A 273 -8.53 15.59 0.46
CA TRP A 273 -9.38 14.78 1.33
C TRP A 273 -8.98 15.01 2.78
N GLU A 274 -9.75 15.83 3.44
CA GLU A 274 -9.62 15.98 4.87
C GLU A 274 -10.69 15.14 5.56
N GLU A 275 -10.41 13.88 5.76
CA GLU A 275 -11.22 13.00 6.61
C GLU A 275 -10.31 12.13 7.48
N SER A 276 -10.72 11.93 8.74
CA SER A 276 -10.08 10.97 9.67
C SER A 276 -8.57 11.17 9.87
N GLY A 277 -8.07 12.42 9.80
CA GLY A 277 -6.69 12.74 10.13
C GLY A 277 -5.68 12.54 8.99
N TYR A 278 -6.15 12.48 7.73
CA TYR A 278 -5.28 12.40 6.56
C TYR A 278 -5.64 13.45 5.52
N ILE A 279 -4.66 13.86 4.72
CA ILE A 279 -4.81 14.72 3.56
C ILE A 279 -4.12 14.08 2.36
N TYR A 280 -4.78 14.09 1.21
CA TYR A 280 -4.20 13.70 -0.06
C TYR A 280 -3.81 14.95 -0.82
N ALA A 281 -2.54 15.06 -1.20
CA ALA A 281 -2.02 16.15 -1.99
C ALA A 281 -0.84 15.67 -2.84
N ASN A 282 -0.70 16.21 -4.05
CA ASN A 282 0.41 15.87 -4.96
C ASN A 282 0.61 14.36 -5.13
N GLU A 283 -0.49 13.62 -5.37
CA GLU A 283 -0.48 12.16 -5.56
C GLU A 283 0.01 11.35 -4.35
N GLN A 284 0.04 11.95 -3.15
CA GLN A 284 0.45 11.26 -1.92
C GLN A 284 -0.54 11.51 -0.79
N LEU A 285 -0.68 10.51 0.06
CA LEU A 285 -1.49 10.57 1.27
C LEU A 285 -0.60 10.94 2.47
N TYR A 286 -0.98 11.98 3.20
CA TYR A 286 -0.27 12.48 4.37
C TYR A 286 -1.14 12.36 5.62
N ARG A 287 -0.54 12.02 6.75
CA ARG A 287 -1.20 12.05 8.05
C ARG A 287 -1.17 13.46 8.62
N ILE A 288 -2.34 13.98 8.99
CA ILE A 288 -2.46 15.28 9.63
C ILE A 288 -2.03 15.15 11.10
N MET A 289 -1.02 15.91 11.49
CA MET A 289 -0.54 15.99 12.87
C MET A 289 -1.09 17.21 13.60
N ALA A 290 -1.36 18.30 12.88
CA ALA A 290 -2.02 19.51 13.40
C ALA A 290 -2.62 20.29 12.23
N LYS A 291 -3.71 21.01 12.51
CA LYS A 291 -4.36 21.92 11.56
C LYS A 291 -4.46 23.31 12.20
N GLU A 292 -3.96 24.32 11.51
CA GLU A 292 -4.06 25.72 11.87
C GLU A 292 -4.62 26.49 10.67
N GLU A 293 -5.75 27.15 10.78
CA GLU A 293 -6.54 27.87 9.77
C GLU A 293 -6.29 27.53 8.27
N ARG A 294 -5.07 27.74 7.76
CA ARG A 294 -4.68 27.46 6.36
C ARG A 294 -3.43 26.59 6.24
N HIS A 295 -3.00 25.99 7.34
CA HIS A 295 -1.78 25.21 7.38
C HIS A 295 -2.06 23.82 7.94
N TYR A 296 -1.50 22.80 7.29
CA TYR A 296 -1.54 21.42 7.76
C TYR A 296 -0.12 20.97 8.09
N LYS A 297 0.11 20.66 9.35
CA LYS A 297 1.32 19.92 9.72
C LYS A 297 1.05 18.45 9.47
N VAL A 298 1.73 17.88 8.51
CA VAL A 298 1.53 16.50 8.08
C VAL A 298 2.83 15.70 8.15
N ILE A 299 2.73 14.40 8.26
CA ILE A 299 3.85 13.49 8.17
C ILE A 299 3.67 12.63 6.92
N ALA A 300 4.72 12.51 6.11
CA ALA A 300 4.81 11.48 5.08
C ALA A 300 5.43 10.23 5.72
N PRO A 301 4.66 9.15 5.94
CA PRO A 301 5.13 8.00 6.68
C PRO A 301 6.33 7.29 6.05
N SER A 302 6.52 7.49 4.74
CA SER A 302 7.64 6.89 3.99
C SER A 302 8.98 7.59 4.15
N LEU A 303 9.03 8.79 4.76
CA LEU A 303 10.24 9.63 4.77
C LEU A 303 10.68 10.08 6.16
N ASP A 304 9.88 9.81 7.22
CA ASP A 304 10.08 10.35 8.57
C ASP A 304 10.25 11.88 8.62
N VAL A 305 9.61 12.58 7.68
CA VAL A 305 9.75 14.02 7.48
C VAL A 305 8.40 14.69 7.74
N TYR A 306 8.40 15.80 8.47
CA TYR A 306 7.23 16.62 8.68
C TYR A 306 7.11 17.66 7.57
N PHE A 307 5.88 17.86 7.08
CA PHE A 307 5.56 18.87 6.09
C PHE A 307 4.58 19.89 6.68
N ILE A 308 4.66 21.10 6.20
CA ILE A 308 3.60 22.08 6.36
C ILE A 308 3.05 22.36 4.97
N LEU A 309 1.80 22.00 4.75
CA LEU A 309 1.07 22.31 3.52
C LEU A 309 0.33 23.62 3.71
N TYR A 310 0.52 24.55 2.79
CA TYR A 310 -0.19 25.82 2.72
C TYR A 310 -1.32 25.69 1.71
N GLY A 311 -2.53 26.08 2.06
CA GLY A 311 -3.69 25.98 1.18
C GLY A 311 -4.62 27.18 1.26
N SER A 312 -5.27 27.54 0.17
CA SER A 312 -6.51 28.30 0.18
C SER A 312 -7.70 27.37 0.36
N ASP A 313 -8.87 27.87 0.74
CA ASP A 313 -10.05 27.09 1.16
C ASP A 313 -10.49 25.95 0.22
N ASN A 314 -9.90 25.84 -0.98
CA ASN A 314 -10.18 24.80 -1.97
C ASN A 314 -8.95 24.20 -2.67
N LEU A 315 -7.72 24.66 -2.42
CA LEU A 315 -6.51 24.21 -3.12
C LEU A 315 -5.32 24.27 -2.18
N VAL A 316 -4.50 23.22 -2.13
CA VAL A 316 -3.14 23.32 -1.62
C VAL A 316 -2.32 24.07 -2.68
N GLU A 317 -2.05 25.36 -2.46
CA GLU A 317 -1.07 26.06 -3.25
C GLU A 317 0.27 25.35 -3.07
N GLN A 318 0.89 25.01 -4.18
CA GLN A 318 2.00 24.05 -4.36
C GLN A 318 3.32 24.44 -3.65
N SER A 319 3.27 24.99 -2.46
CA SER A 319 4.46 25.27 -1.66
C SER A 319 4.53 24.28 -0.52
N ILE A 320 5.29 23.22 -0.70
CA ILE A 320 5.55 22.24 0.35
C ILE A 320 6.79 22.68 1.10
N LEU A 321 6.64 22.97 2.39
CA LEU A 321 7.74 23.24 3.29
C LEU A 321 8.13 21.94 4.00
N CYS A 322 9.31 21.43 3.72
CA CYS A 322 9.81 20.21 4.35
C CYS A 322 10.58 20.55 5.62
N LEU A 323 10.12 20.06 6.78
CA LEU A 323 10.81 20.17 8.06
C LEU A 323 11.42 18.82 8.41
N VAL A 324 12.74 18.77 8.52
CA VAL A 324 13.40 17.57 9.06
C VAL A 324 13.23 17.57 10.58
N PRO A 325 12.70 16.48 11.18
CA PRO A 325 12.66 16.37 12.63
C PRO A 325 14.09 16.17 13.15
N ASP A 326 14.66 17.22 13.66
CA ASP A 326 15.88 17.12 14.47
C ASP A 326 15.44 17.18 15.94
N ASN A 327 15.97 16.30 16.78
CA ASN A 327 15.81 16.35 18.23
C ASN A 327 16.43 17.61 18.85
N ASN A 328 17.00 18.48 18.01
CA ASN A 328 17.59 19.74 18.40
C ASN A 328 16.67 20.91 17.99
N PRO A 329 15.96 21.56 18.92
CA PRO A 329 15.01 22.64 18.61
C PRO A 329 15.64 23.92 18.04
N LYS A 330 16.95 23.93 17.74
CA LYS A 330 17.68 25.11 17.22
C LYS A 330 18.09 25.01 15.75
N SER A 331 17.93 23.86 15.11
CA SER A 331 18.24 23.69 13.68
C SER A 331 16.97 23.45 12.87
N HIS A 332 16.44 24.51 12.29
CA HIS A 332 15.34 24.39 11.34
C HIS A 332 15.92 24.54 9.93
N ALA A 333 16.07 23.43 9.22
CA ALA A 333 16.34 23.46 7.80
C ALA A 333 15.02 23.35 7.02
N PHE A 334 14.85 24.18 5.99
CA PHE A 334 13.64 24.22 5.17
C PHE A 334 13.98 23.94 3.72
N GLY A 335 13.31 22.96 3.13
CA GLY A 335 13.26 22.78 1.68
C GLY A 335 11.96 23.38 1.12
N ILE A 336 12.05 24.07 0.00
CA ILE A 336 10.89 24.66 -0.69
C ILE A 336 10.83 24.10 -2.10
N GLY A 337 9.67 23.57 -2.49
CA GLY A 337 9.47 23.01 -3.82
C GLY A 337 8.00 22.97 -4.21
N LYS A 338 7.73 22.77 -5.48
CA LYS A 338 6.36 22.58 -6.01
C LYS A 338 5.84 21.15 -5.76
N SER A 339 6.71 20.27 -5.29
CA SER A 339 6.38 18.90 -4.92
C SER A 339 7.19 18.49 -3.68
N VAL A 340 6.79 17.42 -3.02
CA VAL A 340 7.54 16.83 -1.89
C VAL A 340 8.96 16.50 -2.29
N SER A 341 9.15 15.92 -3.49
CA SER A 341 10.47 15.55 -4.00
C SER A 341 11.37 16.78 -4.19
N GLU A 342 10.84 17.87 -4.76
CA GLU A 342 11.59 19.12 -4.93
C GLU A 342 11.95 19.76 -3.59
N ALA A 343 11.01 19.78 -2.63
CA ALA A 343 11.27 20.30 -1.30
C ALA A 343 12.34 19.47 -0.55
N CYS A 344 12.33 18.14 -0.69
CA CYS A 344 13.36 17.27 -0.13
C CYS A 344 14.72 17.48 -0.79
N ILE A 345 14.78 17.65 -2.11
CA ILE A 345 16.02 17.93 -2.83
C ILE A 345 16.59 19.29 -2.40
N ASP A 346 15.78 20.34 -2.33
CA ASP A 346 16.20 21.67 -1.88
C ASP A 346 16.74 21.62 -0.44
N LEU A 347 16.09 20.86 0.44
CA LEU A 347 16.54 20.64 1.81
C LEU A 347 17.88 19.91 1.87
N ILE A 348 18.05 18.83 1.09
CA ILE A 348 19.31 18.05 1.03
C ILE A 348 20.45 18.95 0.55
N LEU A 349 20.23 19.76 -0.49
CA LEU A 349 21.24 20.68 -1.00
C LEU A 349 21.63 21.71 0.04
N LYS A 350 20.67 22.31 0.76
CA LYS A 350 20.93 23.30 1.82
C LYS A 350 21.65 22.72 3.04
N THR A 351 21.40 21.45 3.36
CA THR A 351 22.08 20.77 4.48
C THR A 351 23.47 20.26 4.10
N ALA A 352 23.67 19.88 2.82
CA ALA A 352 25.00 19.47 2.32
C ALA A 352 26.00 20.61 2.29
N ASP A 353 25.56 21.86 2.05
CA ASP A 353 26.42 23.06 2.08
C ASP A 353 26.80 23.51 3.52
N SER A 354 26.18 22.89 4.54
CA SER A 354 26.40 23.20 5.95
C SER A 354 27.25 22.15 6.71
N LEU A 355 27.67 21.10 6.02
CA LEU A 355 28.61 20.06 6.48
C LEU A 355 29.99 20.25 5.85
#